data_480054cd4043add65f62de71ea7e491d
#
_entry.id   480054cd4043add65f62de71ea7e491d
#
_cell.length_a   1.000
_cell.length_b   1.000
_cell.length_c   1.000
_cell.angle_alpha   90.00
_cell.angle_beta   90.00
_cell.angle_gamma   90.00
#
_symmetry.space_group_name_H-M   'P 1'
#
loop_
_entity.id
_entity.type
_entity.pdbx_description
1 polymer ?
#
loop_
_entity_poly.entity_id
_entity_poly.type
_entity_poly.pdbx_seq_one_letter_code
_entity_poly.pdbx_strand_id
1 'polypeptide(L)'
;FPRELTYPQLANEFDGAFIALHGRPGEDGTVQRQLDALQVPYNGSGYDSSQVTINKFETLRRLREAGFKTAEQTLVSRKEWSADPVKVQERLIRQYGFPVVIKPVDDGCSSAVKVIRDASQLTHYLKTIFREEESLDPESARVLKLKPKEEFPRKQEALVENLIGPEGAAHFMEITGGMVTHHGPEGIRFEVFEPSEALSGGEVLSLEEKFLAGEGQNITPARFATDQNQYRHISEQVKQDLERAARIL
;
A
#
# COMPACT_ATOMS: atom_id res chain seq x y z
N PHE A 1 -16.59 -5.97 -30.77
CA PHE A 1 -15.95 -4.70 -30.39
C PHE A 1 -16.33 -4.37 -28.96
N PRO A 2 -15.42 -3.81 -28.14
CA PRO A 2 -15.76 -3.32 -26.82
C PRO A 2 -16.89 -2.29 -26.91
N ARG A 3 -17.82 -2.35 -25.99
CA ARG A 3 -18.87 -1.33 -25.83
C ARG A 3 -18.86 -0.81 -24.40
N GLU A 4 -19.18 0.44 -24.24
CA GLU A 4 -19.38 1.04 -22.94
C GLU A 4 -20.72 0.57 -22.35
N LEU A 5 -20.71 0.22 -21.06
CA LEU A 5 -21.90 -0.15 -20.30
C LEU A 5 -22.00 0.73 -19.05
N THR A 6 -23.21 1.16 -18.74
CA THR A 6 -23.51 1.71 -17.42
C THR A 6 -23.62 0.58 -16.40
N TYR A 7 -23.45 0.86 -15.12
CA TYR A 7 -23.62 -0.16 -14.05
C TYR A 7 -25.00 -0.83 -14.08
N PRO A 8 -26.15 -0.12 -14.29
CA PRO A 8 -27.44 -0.77 -14.44
C PRO A 8 -27.53 -1.71 -15.65
N GLN A 9 -26.88 -1.36 -16.78
CA GLN A 9 -26.82 -2.26 -17.94
C GLN A 9 -26.00 -3.51 -17.64
N LEU A 10 -24.87 -3.35 -16.93
CA LEU A 10 -24.04 -4.48 -16.48
C LEU A 10 -24.88 -5.43 -15.60
N ALA A 11 -25.62 -4.91 -14.62
CA ALA A 11 -26.46 -5.68 -13.75
C ALA A 11 -27.59 -6.47 -14.48
N ASN A 12 -28.06 -5.93 -15.61
CA ASN A 12 -29.09 -6.60 -16.41
C ASN A 12 -28.52 -7.67 -17.36
N GLU A 13 -27.23 -7.63 -17.67
CA GLU A 13 -26.64 -8.50 -18.67
C GLU A 13 -25.73 -9.61 -18.06
N PHE A 14 -25.24 -9.43 -16.83
CA PHE A 14 -24.28 -10.33 -16.20
C PHE A 14 -24.68 -10.69 -14.79
N ASP A 15 -24.40 -11.93 -14.40
CA ASP A 15 -24.70 -12.47 -13.06
C ASP A 15 -23.65 -12.08 -12.00
N GLY A 16 -22.52 -11.53 -12.42
CA GLY A 16 -21.46 -11.11 -11.51
C GLY A 16 -20.36 -10.34 -12.25
N ALA A 17 -19.49 -9.68 -11.50
CA ALA A 17 -18.38 -8.89 -12.01
C ALA A 17 -17.04 -9.38 -11.44
N PHE A 18 -16.03 -9.55 -12.29
CA PHE A 18 -14.67 -9.79 -11.87
C PHE A 18 -13.88 -8.49 -11.96
N ILE A 19 -13.55 -7.92 -10.81
CA ILE A 19 -12.78 -6.67 -10.70
C ILE A 19 -11.30 -7.02 -10.84
N ALA A 20 -10.70 -6.62 -11.97
CA ALA A 20 -9.27 -6.78 -12.26
C ALA A 20 -8.60 -5.41 -12.43
N LEU A 21 -8.97 -4.45 -11.59
CA LEU A 21 -8.47 -3.07 -11.61
C LEU A 21 -7.49 -2.86 -10.46
N HIS A 22 -6.34 -2.25 -10.75
CA HIS A 22 -5.39 -1.78 -9.74
C HIS A 22 -5.65 -0.31 -9.42
N GLY A 23 -5.50 0.04 -8.13
CA GLY A 23 -5.72 1.40 -7.67
C GLY A 23 -7.18 1.85 -7.80
N ARG A 24 -7.37 3.13 -7.99
CA ARG A 24 -8.70 3.73 -8.20
C ARG A 24 -9.19 3.51 -9.64
N PRO A 25 -10.47 3.18 -9.84
CA PRO A 25 -11.56 3.04 -8.85
C PRO A 25 -11.76 1.60 -8.34
N GLY A 26 -10.86 0.66 -8.63
CA GLY A 26 -11.04 -0.78 -8.35
C GLY A 26 -10.77 -1.18 -6.90
N GLU A 27 -9.87 -0.48 -6.21
CA GLU A 27 -9.39 -0.84 -4.86
C GLU A 27 -9.83 0.14 -3.77
N ASP A 28 -10.60 1.19 -4.12
CA ASP A 28 -11.02 2.24 -3.19
C ASP A 28 -12.49 2.16 -2.75
N GLY A 29 -13.19 1.09 -3.14
CA GLY A 29 -14.60 0.91 -2.86
C GLY A 29 -15.56 1.56 -3.87
N THR A 30 -15.05 2.37 -4.81
CA THR A 30 -15.92 3.10 -5.76
C THR A 30 -16.75 2.14 -6.63
N VAL A 31 -16.10 1.12 -7.22
CA VAL A 31 -16.78 0.11 -8.05
C VAL A 31 -17.66 -0.78 -7.16
N GLN A 32 -17.14 -1.21 -6.02
CA GLN A 32 -17.85 -2.07 -5.06
C GLN A 32 -19.18 -1.45 -4.64
N ARG A 33 -19.19 -0.17 -4.27
CA ARG A 33 -20.40 0.56 -3.90
C ARG A 33 -21.48 0.54 -4.98
N GLN A 34 -21.07 0.66 -6.27
CA GLN A 34 -22.02 0.61 -7.38
C GLN A 34 -22.60 -0.80 -7.57
N LEU A 35 -21.77 -1.81 -7.46
CA LEU A 35 -22.18 -3.21 -7.59
C LEU A 35 -23.06 -3.65 -6.41
N ASP A 36 -22.73 -3.24 -5.17
CA ASP A 36 -23.54 -3.48 -3.97
C ASP A 36 -24.95 -2.89 -4.12
N ALA A 37 -25.05 -1.64 -4.59
CA ALA A 37 -26.34 -0.97 -4.80
C ALA A 37 -27.23 -1.69 -5.83
N LEU A 38 -26.63 -2.45 -6.73
CA LEU A 38 -27.31 -3.20 -7.78
C LEU A 38 -27.39 -4.71 -7.47
N GLN A 39 -26.88 -5.12 -6.32
CA GLN A 39 -26.83 -6.52 -5.89
C GLN A 39 -26.08 -7.45 -6.86
N VAL A 40 -25.06 -6.94 -7.55
CA VAL A 40 -24.20 -7.70 -8.44
C VAL A 40 -23.02 -8.26 -7.64
N PRO A 41 -22.88 -9.60 -7.57
CA PRO A 41 -21.73 -10.23 -6.90
C PRO A 41 -20.41 -9.86 -7.58
N TYR A 42 -19.34 -9.73 -6.79
CA TYR A 42 -17.99 -9.45 -7.28
C TYR A 42 -16.92 -10.13 -6.40
N ASN A 43 -15.70 -10.18 -6.92
CA ASN A 43 -14.52 -10.67 -6.18
C ASN A 43 -13.87 -9.56 -5.34
N GLY A 44 -13.14 -9.96 -4.30
CA GLY A 44 -12.35 -9.06 -3.46
C GLY A 44 -13.12 -8.49 -2.28
N SER A 45 -12.53 -7.45 -1.67
CA SER A 45 -13.07 -6.81 -0.47
C SER A 45 -14.29 -5.94 -0.78
N GLY A 46 -15.22 -5.85 0.17
CA GLY A 46 -16.38 -4.97 0.07
C GLY A 46 -16.03 -3.48 0.19
N TYR A 47 -17.04 -2.64 0.05
CA TYR A 47 -16.89 -1.18 0.04
C TYR A 47 -16.16 -0.63 1.27
N ASP A 48 -16.61 -0.96 2.48
CA ASP A 48 -16.05 -0.40 3.72
C ASP A 48 -14.59 -0.82 3.92
N SER A 49 -14.29 -2.09 3.71
CA SER A 49 -12.94 -2.63 3.81
C SER A 49 -12.00 -2.00 2.76
N SER A 50 -12.46 -1.86 1.53
CA SER A 50 -11.69 -1.20 0.46
C SER A 50 -11.37 0.26 0.77
N GLN A 51 -12.33 1.01 1.33
CA GLN A 51 -12.11 2.39 1.75
C GLN A 51 -11.07 2.52 2.85
N VAL A 52 -11.05 1.58 3.78
CA VAL A 52 -10.05 1.57 4.86
C VAL A 52 -8.67 1.20 4.31
N THR A 53 -8.60 0.13 3.52
CA THR A 53 -7.31 -0.44 3.09
C THR A 53 -6.59 0.39 2.04
N ILE A 54 -7.31 1.16 1.22
CA ILE A 54 -6.66 2.11 0.31
C ILE A 54 -5.94 3.25 1.07
N ASN A 55 -6.45 3.62 2.24
CA ASN A 55 -5.87 4.65 3.09
C ASN A 55 -4.85 4.03 4.06
N LYS A 56 -3.57 4.17 3.72
CA LYS A 56 -2.45 3.58 4.49
C LYS A 56 -2.39 4.07 5.94
N PHE A 57 -2.71 5.34 6.18
CA PHE A 57 -2.74 5.90 7.52
C PHE A 57 -3.82 5.25 8.38
N GLU A 58 -5.02 5.15 7.84
CA GLU A 58 -6.16 4.55 8.54
C GLU A 58 -5.95 3.05 8.77
N THR A 59 -5.44 2.34 7.78
CA THR A 59 -5.07 0.91 7.89
C THR A 59 -4.11 0.69 9.06
N LEU A 60 -2.97 1.39 9.07
CA LEU A 60 -1.97 1.23 10.12
C LEU A 60 -2.47 1.71 11.48
N ARG A 61 -3.34 2.75 11.53
CA ARG A 61 -3.97 3.20 12.77
C ARG A 61 -4.81 2.08 13.39
N ARG A 62 -5.70 1.46 12.62
CA ARG A 62 -6.55 0.34 13.09
C ARG A 62 -5.72 -0.87 13.53
N LEU A 63 -4.73 -1.23 12.76
CA LEU A 63 -3.84 -2.34 13.11
C LEU A 63 -3.06 -2.06 14.40
N ARG A 64 -2.57 -0.84 14.61
CA ARG A 64 -1.89 -0.43 15.84
C ARG A 64 -2.81 -0.47 17.05
N GLU A 65 -4.03 0.03 16.93
CA GLU A 65 -5.06 -0.03 17.99
C GLU A 65 -5.42 -1.48 18.37
N ALA A 66 -5.32 -2.39 17.41
CA ALA A 66 -5.47 -3.84 17.63
C ALA A 66 -4.20 -4.55 18.14
N GLY A 67 -3.13 -3.79 18.44
CA GLY A 67 -1.90 -4.32 19.04
C GLY A 67 -0.86 -4.85 18.04
N PHE A 68 -1.01 -4.59 16.74
CA PHE A 68 0.05 -4.88 15.77
C PHE A 68 1.19 -3.88 15.89
N LYS A 69 2.42 -4.35 15.68
CA LYS A 69 3.57 -3.47 15.47
C LYS A 69 3.46 -2.84 14.09
N THR A 70 3.47 -1.53 14.03
CA THR A 70 3.41 -0.76 12.78
C THR A 70 4.51 0.29 12.77
N ALA A 71 4.88 0.78 11.59
CA ALA A 71 5.70 1.96 11.48
C ALA A 71 5.06 3.14 12.22
N GLU A 72 5.85 3.98 12.86
CA GLU A 72 5.38 5.30 13.28
C GLU A 72 5.03 6.12 12.04
N GLN A 73 3.93 6.86 12.10
CA GLN A 73 3.42 7.56 10.94
C GLN A 73 2.91 8.95 11.28
N THR A 74 3.10 9.87 10.35
CA THR A 74 2.60 11.25 10.42
C THR A 74 2.03 11.66 9.06
N LEU A 75 0.82 12.22 9.07
CA LEU A 75 0.28 12.90 7.90
C LEU A 75 0.84 14.31 7.80
N VAL A 76 1.17 14.71 6.59
CA VAL A 76 1.50 16.08 6.22
C VAL A 76 0.48 16.53 5.19
N SER A 77 -0.27 17.59 5.51
CA SER A 77 -1.22 18.17 4.58
C SER A 77 -0.57 19.25 3.71
N ARG A 78 -1.07 19.40 2.47
CA ARG A 78 -0.69 20.50 1.59
C ARG A 78 -0.90 21.86 2.25
N LYS A 79 -2.00 22.03 2.99
CA LYS A 79 -2.31 23.27 3.70
C LYS A 79 -1.24 23.62 4.75
N GLU A 80 -0.82 22.63 5.54
CA GLU A 80 0.23 22.80 6.54
C GLU A 80 1.58 23.14 5.90
N TRP A 81 1.95 22.40 4.85
CA TRP A 81 3.17 22.66 4.08
C TRP A 81 3.20 24.04 3.45
N SER A 82 2.08 24.48 2.82
CA SER A 82 2.00 25.79 2.18
C SER A 82 2.01 26.96 3.18
N ALA A 83 1.56 26.72 4.41
CA ALA A 83 1.57 27.73 5.45
C ALA A 83 2.98 27.98 6.03
N ASP A 84 3.75 26.92 6.29
CA ASP A 84 5.09 27.03 6.86
C ASP A 84 5.93 25.78 6.53
N PRO A 85 6.58 25.72 5.36
CA PRO A 85 7.41 24.59 4.96
C PRO A 85 8.58 24.32 5.91
N VAL A 86 9.18 25.36 6.46
CA VAL A 86 10.34 25.25 7.37
C VAL A 86 9.93 24.53 8.65
N LYS A 87 8.84 24.98 9.26
CA LYS A 87 8.31 24.37 10.50
C LYS A 87 7.92 22.91 10.30
N VAL A 88 7.30 22.57 9.16
CA VAL A 88 6.96 21.19 8.82
C VAL A 88 8.23 20.35 8.71
N GLN A 89 9.23 20.82 7.98
CA GLN A 89 10.49 20.13 7.81
C GLN A 89 11.22 19.91 9.15
N GLU A 90 11.36 20.95 9.97
CA GLU A 90 11.99 20.85 11.29
C GLU A 90 11.27 19.86 12.21
N ARG A 91 9.92 19.84 12.19
CA ARG A 91 9.11 18.89 12.94
C ARG A 91 9.40 17.46 12.53
N LEU A 92 9.37 17.18 11.22
CA LEU A 92 9.61 15.84 10.70
C LEU A 92 11.04 15.36 10.96
N ILE A 93 12.03 16.22 10.79
CA ILE A 93 13.44 15.89 11.08
C ILE A 93 13.62 15.60 12.57
N ARG A 94 12.99 16.38 13.46
CA ARG A 94 13.09 16.16 14.90
C ARG A 94 12.40 14.86 15.32
N GLN A 95 11.30 14.51 14.69
CA GLN A 95 10.51 13.31 15.03
C GLN A 95 11.17 12.03 14.55
N TYR A 96 11.67 12.02 13.32
CA TYR A 96 12.13 10.79 12.67
C TYR A 96 13.65 10.72 12.43
N GLY A 97 14.30 11.87 12.21
CA GLY A 97 15.63 11.88 11.59
C GLY A 97 15.58 11.44 10.13
N PHE A 98 16.69 10.91 9.64
CA PHE A 98 16.82 10.29 8.32
C PHE A 98 17.51 8.93 8.44
N PRO A 99 17.18 7.95 7.57
CA PRO A 99 16.19 8.01 6.48
C PRO A 99 14.76 7.84 6.93
N VAL A 100 13.80 8.38 6.14
CA VAL A 100 12.36 8.17 6.29
C VAL A 100 11.74 7.71 4.99
N VAL A 101 10.58 7.08 5.05
CA VAL A 101 9.76 6.76 3.89
C VAL A 101 8.66 7.79 3.76
N ILE A 102 8.48 8.35 2.55
CA ILE A 102 7.34 9.20 2.23
C ILE A 102 6.58 8.61 1.05
N LYS A 103 5.26 8.67 1.14
CA LYS A 103 4.37 8.09 0.13
C LYS A 103 3.01 8.79 0.11
N PRO A 104 2.25 8.70 -1.00
CA PRO A 104 0.83 9.06 -1.01
C PRO A 104 0.06 8.22 0.01
N VAL A 105 -0.92 8.84 0.66
CA VAL A 105 -1.73 8.16 1.68
C VAL A 105 -2.65 7.11 1.08
N ASP A 106 -3.10 7.32 -0.16
CA ASP A 106 -4.22 6.62 -0.78
C ASP A 106 -3.97 6.14 -2.23
N ASP A 107 -2.73 5.82 -2.57
CA ASP A 107 -2.38 5.23 -3.88
C ASP A 107 -1.85 3.81 -3.75
N GLY A 108 -2.03 3.03 -4.81
CA GLY A 108 -1.52 1.67 -4.96
C GLY A 108 -0.16 1.59 -5.66
N CYS A 109 0.28 0.37 -5.93
CA CYS A 109 1.41 0.02 -6.82
C CYS A 109 2.74 0.71 -6.53
N SER A 110 3.04 1.06 -5.28
CA SER A 110 4.25 1.82 -4.90
C SER A 110 4.41 3.19 -5.59
N SER A 111 3.32 3.75 -6.14
CA SER A 111 3.35 5.07 -6.77
C SER A 111 3.94 6.11 -5.82
N ALA A 112 4.96 6.83 -6.29
CA ALA A 112 5.68 7.87 -5.56
C ALA A 112 6.17 7.50 -4.14
N VAL A 113 6.40 6.23 -3.84
CA VAL A 113 7.04 5.81 -2.58
C VAL A 113 8.53 6.10 -2.68
N LYS A 114 9.07 6.89 -1.75
CA LYS A 114 10.50 7.27 -1.74
C LYS A 114 11.11 7.13 -0.34
N VAL A 115 12.33 6.62 -0.31
CA VAL A 115 13.20 6.73 0.86
C VAL A 115 13.92 8.08 0.78
N ILE A 116 13.68 8.91 1.76
CA ILE A 116 14.23 10.28 1.89
C ILE A 116 15.38 10.26 2.87
N ARG A 117 16.54 10.74 2.44
CA ARG A 117 17.80 10.63 3.18
C ARG A 117 18.33 11.95 3.72
N ASP A 118 17.77 13.05 3.27
CA ASP A 118 18.19 14.39 3.68
C ASP A 118 17.06 15.43 3.53
N ALA A 119 17.31 16.60 4.08
CA ALA A 119 16.36 17.71 4.08
C ALA A 119 16.04 18.25 2.68
N SER A 120 16.98 18.17 1.74
CA SER A 120 16.73 18.58 0.36
C SER A 120 15.74 17.67 -0.33
N GLN A 121 15.93 16.34 -0.23
CA GLN A 121 14.99 15.37 -0.77
C GLN A 121 13.59 15.52 -0.13
N LEU A 122 13.52 15.76 1.20
CA LEU A 122 12.25 16.00 1.89
C LEU A 122 11.51 17.20 1.29
N THR A 123 12.20 18.32 1.12
CA THR A 123 11.65 19.53 0.53
C THR A 123 11.14 19.27 -0.90
N HIS A 124 11.97 18.66 -1.74
CA HIS A 124 11.60 18.39 -3.12
C HIS A 124 10.44 17.39 -3.23
N TYR A 125 10.37 16.40 -2.34
CA TYR A 125 9.25 15.48 -2.30
C TYR A 125 7.93 16.20 -1.99
N LEU A 126 7.89 16.97 -0.89
CA LEU A 126 6.68 17.68 -0.46
C LEU A 126 6.25 18.74 -1.48
N LYS A 127 7.20 19.46 -2.07
CA LYS A 127 6.95 20.35 -3.20
C LYS A 127 6.28 19.64 -4.37
N THR A 128 6.80 18.45 -4.72
CA THR A 128 6.35 17.68 -5.88
C THR A 128 4.96 17.08 -5.67
N ILE A 129 4.72 16.46 -4.50
CA ILE A 129 3.42 15.82 -4.20
C ILE A 129 2.30 16.86 -4.05
N PHE A 130 2.60 18.05 -3.55
CA PHE A 130 1.64 19.13 -3.30
C PHE A 130 1.57 20.18 -4.41
N ARG A 131 2.24 19.97 -5.55
CA ARG A 131 2.22 20.91 -6.68
C ARG A 131 0.81 21.11 -7.25
N GLU A 132 0.61 22.26 -7.88
CA GLU A 132 -0.62 22.57 -8.64
C GLU A 132 -0.50 22.18 -10.11
N GLU A 133 0.68 22.38 -10.67
CA GLU A 133 0.99 22.13 -12.07
C GLU A 133 0.97 20.63 -12.38
N GLU A 134 0.61 20.29 -13.61
CA GLU A 134 0.68 18.91 -14.10
C GLU A 134 2.13 18.45 -14.27
N SER A 135 2.96 19.33 -14.78
CA SER A 135 4.37 19.03 -15.03
C SER A 135 5.16 18.92 -13.74
N LEU A 136 6.16 18.04 -13.77
CA LEU A 136 7.15 17.92 -12.71
C LEU A 136 8.22 18.98 -12.88
N ASP A 137 8.62 19.60 -11.77
CA ASP A 137 9.81 20.43 -11.73
C ASP A 137 11.06 19.59 -12.03
N PRO A 138 11.87 19.94 -13.05
CA PRO A 138 13.04 19.16 -13.46
C PRO A 138 14.09 19.01 -12.34
N GLU A 139 14.25 20.01 -11.48
CA GLU A 139 15.18 19.93 -10.35
C GLU A 139 14.69 18.92 -9.31
N SER A 140 13.41 18.96 -8.96
CA SER A 140 12.80 17.99 -8.06
C SER A 140 12.90 16.57 -8.62
N ALA A 141 12.64 16.38 -9.91
CA ALA A 141 12.79 15.09 -10.55
C ALA A 141 14.23 14.55 -10.45
N ARG A 142 15.23 15.42 -10.63
CA ARG A 142 16.65 15.07 -10.50
C ARG A 142 17.03 14.72 -9.05
N VAL A 143 16.62 15.54 -8.07
CA VAL A 143 16.94 15.33 -6.66
C VAL A 143 16.29 14.03 -6.14
N LEU A 144 15.05 13.75 -6.53
CA LEU A 144 14.31 12.55 -6.16
C LEU A 144 14.66 11.32 -7.01
N LYS A 145 15.57 11.49 -8.00
CA LYS A 145 15.99 10.44 -8.93
C LYS A 145 14.80 9.73 -9.58
N LEU A 146 13.83 10.51 -10.06
CA LEU A 146 12.66 9.96 -10.73
C LEU A 146 13.07 9.33 -12.05
N LYS A 147 12.54 8.15 -12.33
CA LYS A 147 12.72 7.47 -13.62
C LYS A 147 11.93 8.20 -14.72
N PRO A 148 12.35 8.09 -15.99
CA PRO A 148 11.53 8.57 -17.10
C PRO A 148 10.15 7.94 -17.07
N LYS A 149 9.10 8.76 -17.13
CA LYS A 149 7.69 8.33 -17.05
C LYS A 149 7.24 7.76 -15.68
N GLU A 150 8.04 7.89 -14.64
CA GLU A 150 7.59 7.55 -13.30
C GLU A 150 6.41 8.45 -12.91
N GLU A 151 5.31 7.84 -12.54
CA GLU A 151 4.13 8.57 -12.08
C GLU A 151 4.38 9.16 -10.70
N PHE A 152 4.11 10.45 -10.58
CA PHE A 152 4.17 11.15 -9.32
C PHE A 152 2.87 11.96 -9.15
N PRO A 153 1.89 11.43 -8.41
CA PRO A 153 0.56 12.02 -8.32
C PRO A 153 0.57 13.35 -7.57
N ARG A 154 -0.46 14.16 -7.80
CA ARG A 154 -0.74 15.37 -7.02
C ARG A 154 -1.71 14.99 -5.90
N LYS A 155 -1.37 15.31 -4.67
CA LYS A 155 -2.15 14.93 -3.49
C LYS A 155 -2.38 16.12 -2.55
N GLN A 156 -3.34 15.97 -1.64
CA GLN A 156 -3.58 16.91 -0.57
C GLN A 156 -2.89 16.49 0.74
N GLU A 157 -2.49 15.22 0.82
CA GLU A 157 -1.82 14.64 1.97
C GLU A 157 -0.70 13.69 1.54
N ALA A 158 0.36 13.66 2.32
CA ALA A 158 1.46 12.71 2.22
C ALA A 158 1.65 12.01 3.57
N LEU A 159 2.01 10.74 3.52
CA LEU A 159 2.32 9.94 4.69
C LEU A 159 3.83 9.84 4.86
N VAL A 160 4.32 10.21 6.04
CA VAL A 160 5.72 10.05 6.45
C VAL A 160 5.80 8.94 7.49
N GLU A 161 6.74 8.02 7.31
CA GLU A 161 6.96 6.88 8.20
C GLU A 161 8.45 6.70 8.46
N ASN A 162 8.79 6.10 9.62
CA ASN A 162 10.14 5.60 9.79
C ASN A 162 10.41 4.44 8.82
N LEU A 163 11.63 4.39 8.28
CA LEU A 163 12.06 3.26 7.47
C LEU A 163 12.20 2.01 8.35
N ILE A 164 11.47 0.96 8.02
CA ILE A 164 11.66 -0.36 8.63
C ILE A 164 12.77 -1.05 7.85
N GLY A 165 13.80 -1.48 8.56
CA GLY A 165 14.96 -2.13 7.98
C GLY A 165 15.53 -3.18 8.94
N PRO A 166 16.67 -3.77 8.60
CA PRO A 166 17.26 -4.87 9.36
C PRO A 166 17.67 -4.51 10.79
N GLU A 167 17.93 -3.24 11.13
CA GLU A 167 18.29 -2.76 12.48
C GLU A 167 19.27 -3.67 13.26
N GLY A 168 20.27 -4.22 12.56
CA GLY A 168 21.22 -5.16 13.14
C GLY A 168 20.78 -6.63 13.16
N ALA A 169 19.59 -6.95 12.65
CA ALA A 169 19.17 -8.33 12.45
C ALA A 169 20.05 -9.01 11.38
N ALA A 170 20.37 -10.28 11.62
CA ALA A 170 21.14 -11.08 10.66
C ALA A 170 20.37 -11.36 9.37
N HIS A 171 19.04 -11.28 9.42
CA HIS A 171 18.15 -11.56 8.30
C HIS A 171 16.93 -10.64 8.36
N PHE A 172 16.59 -10.05 7.22
CA PHE A 172 15.41 -9.22 7.04
C PHE A 172 14.68 -9.69 5.78
N MET A 173 13.38 -9.85 5.87
CA MET A 173 12.56 -10.23 4.72
C MET A 173 11.23 -9.49 4.72
N GLU A 174 10.74 -9.20 3.54
CA GLU A 174 9.39 -8.70 3.31
C GLU A 174 8.46 -9.88 3.01
N ILE A 175 7.40 -10.03 3.80
CA ILE A 175 6.45 -11.13 3.65
C ILE A 175 5.14 -10.60 3.09
N THR A 176 4.62 -11.32 2.11
CA THR A 176 3.28 -11.13 1.55
C THR A 176 2.46 -12.40 1.72
N GLY A 177 1.14 -12.26 1.81
CA GLY A 177 0.23 -13.37 1.92
C GLY A 177 -1.08 -13.09 1.21
N GLY A 178 -1.69 -14.13 0.70
CA GLY A 178 -3.02 -14.11 0.10
C GLY A 178 -4.01 -14.88 0.95
N MET A 179 -5.30 -14.57 0.79
CA MET A 179 -6.37 -15.30 1.43
C MET A 179 -7.63 -15.32 0.59
N VAL A 180 -8.48 -16.28 0.84
CA VAL A 180 -9.86 -16.36 0.33
C VAL A 180 -10.83 -16.30 1.49
N THR A 181 -11.87 -15.53 1.30
CA THR A 181 -12.98 -15.42 2.26
C THR A 181 -14.12 -16.34 1.84
N HIS A 182 -14.53 -17.22 2.74
CA HIS A 182 -15.67 -18.10 2.55
C HIS A 182 -16.83 -17.60 3.40
N HIS A 183 -17.97 -17.35 2.77
CA HIS A 183 -19.22 -17.01 3.44
C HIS A 183 -20.08 -18.26 3.63
N GLY A 184 -20.48 -18.55 4.84
CA GLY A 184 -21.28 -19.72 5.17
C GLY A 184 -22.31 -19.44 6.28
N PRO A 185 -23.19 -20.42 6.60
CA PRO A 185 -24.19 -20.29 7.66
C PRO A 185 -23.60 -19.99 9.05
N GLU A 186 -22.36 -20.40 9.29
CA GLU A 186 -21.63 -20.19 10.55
C GLU A 186 -20.84 -18.87 10.56
N GLY A 187 -20.95 -18.06 9.51
CA GLY A 187 -20.25 -16.78 9.36
C GLY A 187 -19.09 -16.82 8.35
N ILE A 188 -18.15 -15.93 8.55
CA ILE A 188 -17.00 -15.74 7.66
C ILE A 188 -15.82 -16.61 8.13
N ARG A 189 -15.29 -17.44 7.22
CA ARG A 189 -14.05 -18.19 7.38
C ARG A 189 -13.01 -17.66 6.40
N PHE A 190 -11.81 -17.40 6.89
CA PHE A 190 -10.65 -17.06 6.06
C PHE A 190 -9.80 -18.31 5.78
N GLU A 191 -9.40 -18.48 4.54
CA GLU A 191 -8.42 -19.45 4.13
C GLU A 191 -7.15 -18.70 3.72
N VAL A 192 -6.15 -18.69 4.60
CA VAL A 192 -4.88 -18.00 4.37
C VAL A 192 -3.92 -18.95 3.69
N PHE A 193 -3.40 -18.54 2.55
CA PHE A 193 -2.43 -19.32 1.79
C PHE A 193 -1.04 -19.27 2.43
N GLU A 194 -0.14 -20.12 1.92
CA GLU A 194 1.25 -20.15 2.37
C GLU A 194 1.92 -18.80 2.11
N PRO A 195 2.53 -18.15 3.13
CA PRO A 195 3.19 -16.88 2.97
C PRO A 195 4.34 -16.92 1.97
N SER A 196 4.53 -15.84 1.24
CA SER A 196 5.61 -15.67 0.27
C SER A 196 6.58 -14.60 0.73
N GLU A 197 7.85 -14.79 0.45
CA GLU A 197 8.89 -13.78 0.59
C GLU A 197 8.95 -12.95 -0.68
N ALA A 198 8.77 -11.63 -0.55
CA ALA A 198 8.93 -10.70 -1.65
C ALA A 198 10.40 -10.29 -1.76
N LEU A 199 11.02 -10.59 -2.91
CA LEU A 199 12.40 -10.21 -3.20
C LEU A 199 12.40 -8.82 -3.85
N SER A 200 13.17 -7.91 -3.29
CA SER A 200 13.43 -6.58 -3.86
C SER A 200 14.91 -6.42 -4.14
N GLY A 201 15.24 -5.91 -5.31
CA GLY A 201 16.61 -5.49 -5.63
C GLY A 201 17.02 -4.16 -4.99
N GLY A 202 16.08 -3.46 -4.38
CA GLY A 202 16.24 -2.16 -3.73
C GLY A 202 15.65 -2.08 -2.34
N GLU A 203 15.69 -0.89 -1.74
CA GLU A 203 15.13 -0.63 -0.40
C GLU A 203 13.59 -0.56 -0.36
N VAL A 204 12.96 -0.37 -1.51
CA VAL A 204 11.50 -0.34 -1.70
C VAL A 204 11.18 -1.09 -2.98
N LEU A 205 10.21 -1.98 -2.92
CA LEU A 205 9.71 -2.70 -4.08
C LEU A 205 9.09 -1.70 -5.08
N SER A 206 9.70 -1.55 -6.26
CA SER A 206 9.18 -0.67 -7.30
C SER A 206 8.00 -1.28 -8.05
N LEU A 207 7.25 -0.44 -8.79
CA LEU A 207 6.18 -0.89 -9.67
C LEU A 207 6.70 -1.91 -10.71
N GLU A 208 7.88 -1.64 -11.26
CA GLU A 208 8.51 -2.52 -12.26
C GLU A 208 8.84 -3.89 -11.67
N GLU A 209 9.40 -3.92 -10.46
CA GLU A 209 9.69 -5.18 -9.75
C GLU A 209 8.42 -5.96 -9.40
N LYS A 210 7.30 -5.25 -9.15
CA LYS A 210 6.02 -5.91 -8.88
C LYS A 210 5.36 -6.52 -10.11
N PHE A 211 5.47 -5.89 -11.27
CA PHE A 211 4.62 -6.22 -12.42
C PHE A 211 5.35 -6.45 -13.75
N LEU A 212 6.52 -5.89 -13.97
CA LEU A 212 7.11 -5.82 -15.31
C LEU A 212 8.44 -6.57 -15.47
N ALA A 213 9.19 -6.79 -14.41
CA ALA A 213 10.60 -7.18 -14.55
C ALA A 213 10.86 -8.67 -14.56
N GLY A 214 9.88 -9.53 -14.41
CA GLY A 214 10.15 -10.98 -14.34
C GLY A 214 11.12 -11.41 -13.23
N GLU A 215 11.71 -10.46 -12.53
CA GLU A 215 12.70 -10.62 -11.47
C GLU A 215 12.19 -10.18 -10.08
N GLY A 216 11.04 -9.49 -10.01
CA GLY A 216 10.29 -9.32 -8.76
C GLY A 216 9.71 -10.67 -8.38
N GLN A 217 10.49 -11.50 -7.71
CA GLN A 217 10.12 -12.87 -7.41
C GLN A 217 9.52 -12.93 -6.01
N ASN A 218 8.32 -13.47 -5.95
CA ASN A 218 7.83 -14.03 -4.69
C ASN A 218 8.28 -15.48 -4.60
N ILE A 219 8.97 -15.82 -3.52
CA ILE A 219 9.33 -17.20 -3.22
C ILE A 219 8.30 -17.76 -2.25
N THR A 220 7.59 -18.79 -2.67
CA THR A 220 6.60 -19.49 -1.83
C THR A 220 7.04 -20.97 -1.69
N PRO A 221 7.14 -21.46 -0.49
CA PRO A 221 6.99 -20.80 0.81
C PRO A 221 8.12 -19.82 1.12
N ALA A 222 7.85 -18.81 1.96
CA ALA A 222 8.86 -17.88 2.43
C ALA A 222 9.97 -18.61 3.21
N ARG A 223 11.23 -18.17 3.09
CA ARG A 223 12.40 -18.84 3.67
C ARG A 223 12.66 -18.42 5.13
N PHE A 224 11.67 -18.59 6.01
CA PHE A 224 11.74 -18.16 7.40
C PHE A 224 12.88 -18.79 8.18
N ALA A 225 13.15 -20.10 7.95
CA ALA A 225 14.19 -20.83 8.63
C ALA A 225 14.60 -22.09 7.82
N THR A 226 15.78 -22.61 8.11
CA THR A 226 16.26 -23.87 7.53
C THR A 226 15.71 -25.11 8.24
N ASP A 227 15.34 -24.98 9.52
CA ASP A 227 14.70 -26.04 10.30
C ASP A 227 13.19 -26.08 10.02
N GLN A 228 12.65 -27.23 9.61
CA GLN A 228 11.25 -27.37 9.24
C GLN A 228 10.27 -27.13 10.40
N ASN A 229 10.63 -27.44 11.62
CA ASN A 229 9.75 -27.20 12.77
C ASN A 229 9.67 -25.72 13.08
N GLN A 230 10.80 -25.03 13.05
CA GLN A 230 10.87 -23.58 13.23
C GLN A 230 10.17 -22.87 12.09
N TYR A 231 10.33 -23.31 10.85
CA TYR A 231 9.63 -22.82 9.68
C TYR A 231 8.10 -22.90 9.87
N ARG A 232 7.57 -24.08 10.24
CA ARG A 232 6.13 -24.27 10.45
C ARG A 232 5.59 -23.35 11.54
N HIS A 233 6.32 -23.20 12.63
CA HIS A 233 5.88 -22.31 13.71
C HIS A 233 5.76 -20.86 13.24
N ILE A 234 6.73 -20.34 12.52
CA ILE A 234 6.72 -18.97 11.99
C ILE A 234 5.62 -18.81 10.92
N SER A 235 5.49 -19.76 9.99
CA SER A 235 4.45 -19.73 8.97
C SER A 235 3.05 -19.68 9.58
N GLU A 236 2.76 -20.52 10.56
CA GLU A 236 1.46 -20.52 11.25
C GLU A 236 1.21 -19.20 12.01
N GLN A 237 2.22 -18.63 12.64
CA GLN A 237 2.11 -17.34 13.30
C GLN A 237 1.78 -16.23 12.29
N VAL A 238 2.46 -16.21 11.14
CA VAL A 238 2.19 -15.24 10.07
C VAL A 238 0.77 -15.39 9.53
N LYS A 239 0.31 -16.62 9.28
CA LYS A 239 -1.07 -16.88 8.84
C LYS A 239 -2.10 -16.37 9.85
N GLN A 240 -1.90 -16.64 11.13
CA GLN A 240 -2.77 -16.14 12.21
C GLN A 240 -2.79 -14.61 12.26
N ASP A 241 -1.65 -13.96 12.09
CA ASP A 241 -1.57 -12.50 12.07
C ASP A 241 -2.26 -11.91 10.83
N LEU A 242 -2.13 -12.54 9.66
CA LEU A 242 -2.85 -12.15 8.45
C LEU A 242 -4.37 -12.28 8.62
N GLU A 243 -4.85 -13.41 9.15
CA GLU A 243 -6.27 -13.61 9.44
C GLU A 243 -6.79 -12.58 10.45
N ARG A 244 -6.05 -12.34 11.53
CA ARG A 244 -6.41 -11.35 12.55
C ARG A 244 -6.48 -9.94 11.94
N ALA A 245 -5.53 -9.58 11.09
CA ALA A 245 -5.55 -8.29 10.38
C ALA A 245 -6.76 -8.15 9.46
N ALA A 246 -7.10 -9.21 8.71
CA ALA A 246 -8.26 -9.21 7.83
C ALA A 246 -9.60 -9.04 8.57
N ARG A 247 -9.70 -9.56 9.81
CA ARG A 247 -10.89 -9.38 10.65
C ARG A 247 -11.06 -7.97 11.21
N ILE A 248 -9.98 -7.18 11.23
CA ILE A 248 -9.95 -5.80 11.75
C ILE A 248 -10.24 -4.79 10.63
N LEU A 249 -9.79 -5.10 9.44
CA LEU A 249 -9.90 -4.23 8.27
C LEU A 249 -11.14 -4.54 7.44
#